data_dfc3482dbca53ef0a24ac7efd8db732f
#
_entry.id   dfc3482dbca53ef0a24ac7efd8db732f
#
_cell.length_a   1.000
_cell.length_b   1.000
_cell.length_c   1.000
_cell.angle_alpha   90.00
_cell.angle_beta   90.00
_cell.angle_gamma   90.00
#
_symmetry.space_group_name_H-M   'P 1'
#
loop_
_entity.id
_entity.type
_entity.pdbx_description
1 polymer ?
#
loop_
_entity_poly.entity_id
_entity_poly.type
_entity_poly.pdbx_seq_one_letter_code
_entity_poly.pdbx_strand_id
1 'polypeptide(L)'
;MKFLTPLIGPILLAAAAAFAQSVDIGAPASGTTVKAGKNITVEVDRPDTLTGSTEVAVVIGFLSCVGFSTGICPPPSAVIGSILYNGPYDPQFHTNVTPTKPPYQNFTVTIPKTAKAGPAQLSVTHFSLVGAGPFPLLESLNITLNVV
;
A
#
# COMPACT_ATOMS: atom_id res chain seq x y z
N MET A 1 -27.66 34.05 42.47
CA MET A 1 -26.46 33.32 42.04
C MET A 1 -26.85 32.35 40.93
N LYS A 2 -26.49 32.67 39.68
CA LYS A 2 -26.75 31.80 38.51
C LYS A 2 -25.48 31.05 38.20
N PHE A 3 -25.50 29.73 38.38
CA PHE A 3 -24.39 28.85 37.98
C PHE A 3 -24.45 28.64 36.46
N LEU A 4 -23.44 29.13 35.77
CA LEU A 4 -23.19 28.75 34.36
C LEU A 4 -22.46 27.40 34.35
N THR A 5 -23.13 26.36 33.86
CA THR A 5 -22.50 25.07 33.56
C THR A 5 -21.83 25.18 32.21
N PRO A 6 -20.53 24.92 32.04
CA PRO A 6 -19.90 24.89 30.72
C PRO A 6 -20.28 23.60 30.01
N LEU A 7 -20.90 23.77 28.82
CA LEU A 7 -21.23 22.69 27.90
C LEU A 7 -19.93 22.30 27.16
N ILE A 8 -19.18 21.34 27.70
CA ILE A 8 -18.07 20.71 26.96
C ILE A 8 -18.68 19.57 26.15
N GLY A 9 -19.02 19.86 24.91
CA GLY A 9 -19.52 18.90 23.95
C GLY A 9 -18.39 18.02 23.37
N PRO A 10 -18.70 16.82 22.88
CA PRO A 10 -17.73 15.79 22.46
C PRO A 10 -17.17 16.09 21.06
N ILE A 11 -15.94 16.57 20.98
CA ILE A 11 -15.20 16.77 19.69
C ILE A 11 -14.04 15.77 19.58
N LEU A 12 -14.18 14.53 20.03
CA LEU A 12 -13.06 13.56 20.01
C LEU A 12 -13.30 12.29 19.20
N LEU A 13 -14.24 12.26 18.26
CA LEU A 13 -14.51 11.01 17.48
C LEU A 13 -14.17 11.05 15.99
N ALA A 14 -13.53 12.08 15.46
CA ALA A 14 -13.29 12.20 14.02
C ALA A 14 -11.92 11.70 13.52
N ALA A 15 -11.00 11.34 14.41
CA ALA A 15 -9.61 11.01 14.01
C ALA A 15 -9.34 9.52 13.75
N ALA A 16 -10.25 8.62 14.09
CA ALA A 16 -10.02 7.18 13.97
C ALA A 16 -10.43 6.58 12.61
N ALA A 17 -11.11 7.34 11.76
CA ALA A 17 -11.64 6.82 10.49
C ALA A 17 -10.63 6.81 9.33
N ALA A 18 -9.49 7.49 9.45
CA ALA A 18 -8.55 7.65 8.33
C ALA A 18 -7.66 6.42 8.09
N PHE A 19 -7.51 5.53 9.05
CA PHE A 19 -6.69 4.31 8.91
C PHE A 19 -7.47 3.08 8.39
N ALA A 20 -8.78 3.19 8.27
CA ALA A 20 -9.65 2.06 7.95
C ALA A 20 -9.72 1.74 6.44
N GLN A 21 -9.09 2.52 5.57
CA GLN A 21 -9.14 2.34 4.11
C GLN A 21 -7.76 2.14 3.48
N SER A 22 -6.76 1.83 4.29
CA SER A 22 -5.43 1.49 3.81
C SER A 22 -5.44 0.13 3.12
N VAL A 23 -4.68 0.03 2.02
CA VAL A 23 -4.34 -1.26 1.42
C VAL A 23 -3.11 -1.87 2.12
N ASP A 24 -2.94 -3.19 1.96
CA ASP A 24 -1.77 -3.91 2.43
C ASP A 24 -1.08 -4.63 1.28
N ILE A 25 0.23 -4.90 1.42
CA ILE A 25 0.96 -5.78 0.50
C ILE A 25 0.90 -7.20 1.06
N GLY A 26 -0.05 -8.01 0.56
CA GLY A 26 -0.23 -9.39 0.97
C GLY A 26 0.88 -10.33 0.51
N ALA A 27 1.48 -10.03 -0.66
CA ALA A 27 2.65 -10.74 -1.18
C ALA A 27 3.50 -9.80 -2.07
N PRO A 28 4.82 -10.06 -2.15
CA PRO A 28 5.59 -11.00 -1.37
C PRO A 28 5.77 -10.54 0.08
N ALA A 29 6.13 -11.45 0.98
CA ALA A 29 6.47 -11.07 2.36
C ALA A 29 7.72 -10.17 2.39
N SER A 30 7.79 -9.25 3.36
CA SER A 30 8.97 -8.43 3.56
C SER A 30 10.21 -9.28 3.80
N GLY A 31 11.34 -8.92 3.19
CA GLY A 31 12.59 -9.69 3.22
C GLY A 31 12.69 -10.80 2.16
N THR A 32 11.67 -10.99 1.32
CA THR A 32 11.69 -12.00 0.26
C THR A 32 12.88 -11.79 -0.68
N THR A 33 13.56 -12.90 -1.01
CA THR A 33 14.63 -12.90 -2.01
C THR A 33 14.06 -13.02 -3.41
N VAL A 34 14.48 -12.12 -4.28
CA VAL A 34 14.06 -12.03 -5.68
C VAL A 34 15.25 -11.99 -6.63
N LYS A 35 15.04 -12.34 -7.89
CA LYS A 35 16.11 -12.31 -8.91
C LYS A 35 15.85 -11.22 -9.93
N ALA A 36 16.91 -10.48 -10.30
CA ALA A 36 16.86 -9.52 -11.37
C ALA A 36 16.34 -10.16 -12.68
N GLY A 37 15.44 -9.48 -13.37
CA GLY A 37 14.83 -9.93 -14.61
C GLY A 37 13.78 -11.03 -14.47
N LYS A 38 13.40 -11.44 -13.25
CA LYS A 38 12.36 -12.45 -13.01
C LYS A 38 11.04 -11.80 -12.62
N ASN A 39 9.97 -12.51 -12.95
CA ASN A 39 8.63 -12.12 -12.55
C ASN A 39 8.39 -12.49 -11.08
N ILE A 40 7.67 -11.62 -10.39
CA ILE A 40 7.09 -11.87 -9.08
C ILE A 40 5.61 -11.52 -9.10
N THR A 41 4.85 -12.09 -8.18
CA THR A 41 3.47 -11.69 -7.93
C THR A 41 3.45 -10.71 -6.77
N VAL A 42 2.83 -9.55 -6.99
CA VAL A 42 2.51 -8.57 -5.95
C VAL A 42 1.02 -8.67 -5.68
N GLU A 43 0.64 -9.07 -4.48
CA GLU A 43 -0.73 -9.09 -4.01
C GLU A 43 -0.98 -7.80 -3.23
N VAL A 44 -2.00 -7.07 -3.65
CA VAL A 44 -2.47 -5.88 -2.94
C VAL A 44 -3.85 -6.21 -2.38
N ASP A 45 -3.92 -6.20 -1.06
CA ASP A 45 -5.12 -6.50 -0.29
C ASP A 45 -5.84 -5.19 0.04
N ARG A 46 -7.18 -5.21 -0.03
CA ARG A 46 -8.03 -4.13 0.41
C ARG A 46 -8.88 -4.63 1.59
N PRO A 47 -8.44 -4.34 2.83
CA PRO A 47 -9.21 -4.73 4.01
C PRO A 47 -10.65 -4.17 4.00
N ASP A 48 -11.60 -4.95 4.50
CA ASP A 48 -12.98 -4.50 4.63
C ASP A 48 -13.10 -3.35 5.62
N THR A 49 -13.89 -2.35 5.26
CA THR A 49 -14.07 -1.14 6.06
C THR A 49 -15.55 -0.80 6.21
N LEU A 50 -15.89 -0.06 7.27
CA LEU A 50 -17.27 0.41 7.50
C LEU A 50 -17.70 1.49 6.51
N THR A 51 -16.75 2.23 5.95
CA THR A 51 -17.00 3.27 4.95
C THR A 51 -16.60 2.74 3.58
N GLY A 52 -17.52 2.75 2.62
CA GLY A 52 -17.23 2.33 1.24
C GLY A 52 -16.19 3.24 0.57
N SER A 53 -15.43 2.66 -0.35
CA SER A 53 -14.54 3.40 -1.24
C SER A 53 -14.72 2.95 -2.69
N THR A 54 -14.32 3.82 -3.62
CA THR A 54 -14.14 3.47 -5.02
C THR A 54 -12.64 3.42 -5.28
N GLU A 55 -12.16 2.22 -5.58
CA GLU A 55 -10.76 2.02 -5.92
C GLU A 55 -10.51 2.58 -7.33
N VAL A 56 -9.42 3.32 -7.50
CA VAL A 56 -9.12 4.00 -8.78
C VAL A 56 -7.88 3.40 -9.41
N ALA A 57 -6.75 3.45 -8.72
CA ALA A 57 -5.48 3.02 -9.29
C ALA A 57 -4.46 2.62 -8.25
N VAL A 58 -3.50 1.80 -8.69
CA VAL A 58 -2.24 1.56 -7.98
C VAL A 58 -1.05 1.79 -8.89
N VAL A 59 0.04 2.24 -8.28
CA VAL A 59 1.38 2.27 -8.88
C VAL A 59 2.28 1.37 -8.06
N ILE A 60 2.90 0.39 -8.70
CA ILE A 60 3.86 -0.51 -8.07
C ILE A 60 5.26 -0.10 -8.51
N GLY A 61 6.12 0.21 -7.55
CA GLY A 61 7.47 0.69 -7.78
C GLY A 61 8.53 -0.22 -7.21
N PHE A 62 9.72 -0.15 -7.78
CA PHE A 62 10.91 -0.86 -7.32
C PHE A 62 12.08 0.09 -7.22
N LEU A 63 12.73 0.12 -6.05
CA LEU A 63 13.90 0.93 -5.80
C LEU A 63 15.03 0.07 -5.21
N SER A 64 16.20 0.04 -5.88
CA SER A 64 17.40 -0.55 -5.29
C SER A 64 17.92 0.36 -4.18
N CYS A 65 18.14 -0.18 -2.99
CA CYS A 65 18.69 0.58 -1.86
C CYS A 65 20.23 0.57 -1.85
N VAL A 66 20.83 -0.15 -2.80
CA VAL A 66 22.29 -0.20 -2.99
C VAL A 66 22.79 1.16 -3.52
N GLY A 67 23.60 1.83 -2.74
CA GLY A 67 24.13 3.16 -3.05
C GLY A 67 23.60 4.29 -2.15
N PHE A 68 22.54 4.03 -1.38
CA PHE A 68 22.21 4.91 -0.27
C PHE A 68 23.15 4.65 0.91
N SER A 69 23.61 5.70 1.57
CA SER A 69 24.67 5.62 2.59
C SER A 69 24.38 4.67 3.76
N THR A 70 23.09 4.44 4.04
CA THR A 70 22.62 3.55 5.10
C THR A 70 22.20 2.16 4.59
N GLY A 71 22.20 1.94 3.26
CA GLY A 71 21.56 0.75 2.66
C GLY A 71 20.04 0.71 2.81
N ILE A 72 19.44 1.79 3.31
CA ILE A 72 17.99 1.95 3.50
C ILE A 72 17.47 2.90 2.42
N CYS A 73 16.42 2.50 1.74
CA CYS A 73 15.75 3.35 0.76
C CYS A 73 15.00 4.51 1.45
N PRO A 74 14.88 5.67 0.79
CA PRO A 74 13.95 6.70 1.21
C PRO A 74 12.50 6.19 1.17
N PRO A 75 11.58 6.83 1.91
CA PRO A 75 10.17 6.41 1.90
C PRO A 75 9.56 6.51 0.49
N PRO A 76 8.57 5.66 0.14
CA PRO A 76 7.98 5.64 -1.19
C PRO A 76 7.24 6.92 -1.56
N SER A 77 6.82 7.71 -0.57
CA SER A 77 6.27 9.06 -0.77
C SER A 77 7.29 10.06 -1.32
N ALA A 78 8.59 9.80 -1.16
CA ALA A 78 9.66 10.62 -1.69
C ALA A 78 10.25 10.07 -3.00
N VAL A 79 10.43 8.73 -3.09
CA VAL A 79 11.04 8.08 -4.27
C VAL A 79 10.40 6.72 -4.50
N ILE A 80 9.73 6.57 -5.63
CA ILE A 80 9.07 5.30 -6.01
C ILE A 80 10.01 4.37 -6.80
N GLY A 81 11.03 4.92 -7.46
CA GLY A 81 11.98 4.18 -8.29
C GLY A 81 11.43 3.81 -9.66
N SER A 82 11.78 2.61 -10.15
CA SER A 82 11.29 2.09 -11.43
C SER A 82 9.83 1.66 -11.31
N ILE A 83 8.98 2.17 -12.17
CA ILE A 83 7.56 1.78 -12.20
C ILE A 83 7.46 0.40 -12.84
N LEU A 84 6.91 -0.56 -12.09
CA LEU A 84 6.66 -1.92 -12.54
C LEU A 84 5.23 -2.12 -13.04
N TYR A 85 4.28 -1.38 -12.47
CA TYR A 85 2.88 -1.33 -12.86
C TYR A 85 2.31 0.05 -12.56
N ASN A 86 1.45 0.53 -13.43
CA ASN A 86 0.56 1.64 -13.17
C ASN A 86 -0.77 1.38 -13.87
N GLY A 87 -1.87 1.52 -13.17
CA GLY A 87 -3.18 1.29 -13.78
C GLY A 87 -4.28 1.01 -12.77
N PRO A 88 -5.44 0.55 -13.28
CA PRO A 88 -6.61 0.30 -12.45
C PRO A 88 -6.33 -0.68 -11.31
N TYR A 89 -7.04 -0.47 -10.20
CA TYR A 89 -7.09 -1.37 -9.06
C TYR A 89 -8.53 -1.80 -8.84
N ASP A 90 -8.79 -3.10 -9.01
CA ASP A 90 -10.11 -3.72 -8.88
C ASP A 90 -10.01 -4.99 -8.03
N PRO A 91 -9.87 -4.84 -6.70
CA PRO A 91 -9.74 -5.97 -5.79
C PRO A 91 -11.04 -6.77 -5.72
N GLN A 92 -10.95 -8.10 -5.83
CA GLN A 92 -12.08 -9.01 -5.81
C GLN A 92 -12.00 -9.99 -4.63
N PHE A 93 -13.16 -10.43 -4.15
CA PHE A 93 -13.24 -11.56 -3.23
C PHE A 93 -12.93 -12.87 -3.97
N HIS A 94 -12.12 -13.70 -3.36
CA HIS A 94 -11.77 -15.03 -3.86
C HIS A 94 -12.30 -16.10 -2.89
N THR A 95 -13.28 -16.88 -3.35
CA THR A 95 -14.05 -17.82 -2.51
C THR A 95 -13.30 -19.10 -2.12
N ASN A 96 -12.19 -19.41 -2.80
CA ASN A 96 -11.46 -20.69 -2.63
C ASN A 96 -10.12 -20.52 -1.91
N VAL A 97 -9.94 -19.46 -1.12
CA VAL A 97 -8.73 -19.21 -0.33
C VAL A 97 -8.97 -19.50 1.15
N THR A 98 -8.05 -20.24 1.74
CA THR A 98 -8.07 -20.56 3.17
C THR A 98 -6.73 -20.18 3.79
N PRO A 99 -6.69 -19.35 4.83
CA PRO A 99 -7.83 -18.66 5.47
C PRO A 99 -8.49 -17.63 4.56
N THR A 100 -9.75 -17.25 4.89
CA THR A 100 -10.47 -16.19 4.17
C THR A 100 -9.68 -14.89 4.20
N LYS A 101 -9.44 -14.33 3.02
CA LYS A 101 -8.76 -13.05 2.83
C LYS A 101 -9.75 -11.93 2.51
N PRO A 102 -9.41 -10.67 2.76
CA PRO A 102 -10.13 -9.53 2.19
C PRO A 102 -10.08 -9.55 0.66
N PRO A 103 -10.84 -8.70 -0.03
CA PRO A 103 -10.69 -8.50 -1.46
C PRO A 103 -9.24 -8.17 -1.80
N TYR A 104 -8.70 -8.75 -2.87
CA TYR A 104 -7.34 -8.48 -3.32
C TYR A 104 -7.21 -8.56 -4.84
N GLN A 105 -6.13 -8.01 -5.34
CA GLN A 105 -5.71 -8.16 -6.73
C GLN A 105 -4.24 -8.55 -6.81
N ASN A 106 -3.96 -9.51 -7.68
CA ASN A 106 -2.61 -9.95 -7.97
C ASN A 106 -2.06 -9.25 -9.22
N PHE A 107 -0.84 -8.75 -9.12
CA PHE A 107 -0.10 -8.12 -10.21
C PHE A 107 1.17 -8.93 -10.50
N THR A 108 1.31 -9.42 -11.72
CA THR A 108 2.58 -10.02 -12.15
C THR A 108 3.49 -8.93 -12.68
N VAL A 109 4.60 -8.69 -11.99
CA VAL A 109 5.57 -7.65 -12.35
C VAL A 109 6.97 -8.24 -12.52
N THR A 110 7.80 -7.60 -13.33
CA THR A 110 9.17 -8.04 -13.59
C THR A 110 10.17 -7.18 -12.82
N ILE A 111 11.00 -7.79 -11.98
CA ILE A 111 12.12 -7.10 -11.35
C ILE A 111 13.08 -6.59 -12.44
N PRO A 112 13.50 -5.31 -12.40
CA PRO A 112 14.37 -4.76 -13.44
C PRO A 112 15.63 -5.64 -13.64
N LYS A 113 15.99 -5.91 -14.88
CA LYS A 113 17.22 -6.67 -15.21
C LYS A 113 18.48 -6.00 -14.71
N THR A 114 18.42 -4.67 -14.53
CA THR A 114 19.50 -3.82 -14.03
C THR A 114 19.52 -3.71 -12.50
N ALA A 115 18.60 -4.41 -11.80
CA ALA A 115 18.57 -4.40 -10.34
C ALA A 115 19.87 -4.96 -9.79
N LYS A 116 20.51 -4.18 -8.89
CA LYS A 116 21.76 -4.58 -8.24
C LYS A 116 21.46 -5.56 -7.11
N ALA A 117 22.30 -6.56 -6.94
CA ALA A 117 22.24 -7.46 -5.79
C ALA A 117 22.34 -6.69 -4.46
N GLY A 118 21.50 -7.05 -3.50
CA GLY A 118 21.41 -6.39 -2.19
C GLY A 118 20.01 -5.92 -1.85
N PRO A 119 19.88 -5.03 -0.84
CA PRO A 119 18.59 -4.55 -0.36
C PRO A 119 17.87 -3.71 -1.43
N ALA A 120 16.56 -3.90 -1.50
CA ALA A 120 15.67 -3.15 -2.37
C ALA A 120 14.31 -2.91 -1.67
N GLN A 121 13.55 -1.97 -2.22
CA GLN A 121 12.21 -1.64 -1.78
C GLN A 121 11.21 -1.93 -2.91
N LEU A 122 10.15 -2.65 -2.59
CA LEU A 122 8.93 -2.72 -3.38
C LEU A 122 7.90 -1.80 -2.73
N SER A 123 7.33 -0.90 -3.50
CA SER A 123 6.35 0.06 -3.02
C SER A 123 5.04 -0.04 -3.78
N VAL A 124 3.95 0.28 -3.09
CA VAL A 124 2.62 0.45 -3.67
C VAL A 124 2.12 1.83 -3.29
N THR A 125 1.77 2.62 -4.29
CA THR A 125 1.02 3.87 -4.09
C THR A 125 -0.39 3.65 -4.59
N HIS A 126 -1.36 3.86 -3.71
CA HIS A 126 -2.77 3.59 -3.94
C HIS A 126 -3.58 4.89 -3.93
N PHE A 127 -4.52 4.98 -4.87
CA PHE A 127 -5.47 6.08 -4.95
C PHE A 127 -6.90 5.57 -4.95
N SER A 128 -7.71 6.09 -4.03
CA SER A 128 -9.14 5.79 -3.93
C SER A 128 -9.97 7.02 -3.61
N LEU A 129 -11.29 6.90 -3.80
CA LEU A 129 -12.29 7.89 -3.44
C LEU A 129 -13.15 7.32 -2.31
N VAL A 130 -13.12 7.96 -1.15
CA VAL A 130 -13.70 7.44 0.08
C VAL A 130 -15.01 8.13 0.41
N GLY A 131 -16.04 7.35 0.76
CA GLY A 131 -17.32 7.82 1.26
C GLY A 131 -18.27 8.36 0.20
N ALA A 132 -19.45 8.80 0.64
CA ALA A 132 -20.52 9.29 -0.22
C ALA A 132 -20.24 10.69 -0.84
N GLY A 133 -19.39 11.49 -0.18
CA GLY A 133 -18.82 12.72 -0.77
C GLY A 133 -17.38 12.43 -1.17
N PRO A 134 -17.09 11.94 -2.39
CA PRO A 134 -15.86 11.26 -2.74
C PRO A 134 -14.60 12.02 -2.31
N PHE A 135 -14.04 11.65 -1.16
CA PHE A 135 -12.80 12.23 -0.65
C PHE A 135 -11.58 11.51 -1.26
N PRO A 136 -10.67 12.21 -1.92
CA PRO A 136 -9.48 11.59 -2.49
C PRO A 136 -8.50 11.15 -1.39
N LEU A 137 -8.22 9.85 -1.34
CA LEU A 137 -7.20 9.25 -0.49
C LEU A 137 -6.03 8.81 -1.35
N LEU A 138 -4.83 9.27 -1.01
CA LEU A 138 -3.58 8.82 -1.59
C LEU A 138 -2.69 8.30 -0.47
N GLU A 139 -2.26 7.05 -0.59
CA GLU A 139 -1.35 6.43 0.36
C GLU A 139 -0.19 5.74 -0.34
N SER A 140 0.92 5.56 0.39
CA SER A 140 2.09 4.84 -0.11
C SER A 140 2.65 3.97 0.98
N LEU A 141 2.85 2.70 0.66
CA LEU A 141 3.39 1.68 1.55
C LEU A 141 4.50 0.90 0.86
N ASN A 142 5.32 0.21 1.62
CA ASN A 142 6.42 -0.55 1.07
C ASN A 142 6.79 -1.75 1.92
N ILE A 143 7.46 -2.69 1.27
CA ILE A 143 8.18 -3.81 1.89
C ILE A 143 9.62 -3.81 1.41
N THR A 144 10.49 -4.47 2.17
CA THR A 144 11.87 -4.72 1.75
C THR A 144 11.98 -6.01 0.94
N LEU A 145 12.89 -6.02 -0.03
CA LEU A 145 13.28 -7.20 -0.79
C LEU A 145 14.80 -7.38 -0.72
N ASN A 146 15.26 -8.59 -1.02
CA ASN A 146 16.68 -8.88 -1.20
C ASN A 146 16.91 -9.39 -2.63
N VAL A 147 17.65 -8.64 -3.44
CA VAL A 147 17.96 -9.00 -4.84
C VAL A 147 19.18 -9.89 -4.89
N VAL A 148 19.11 -10.99 -5.65
CA VAL A 148 20.22 -11.92 -5.92
C VAL A 148 20.43 -12.15 -7.40
#